data_778fa958038853677a71680c5affdbc9
#
_entry.id   778fa958038853677a71680c5affdbc9
#
_cell.length_a   1.000
_cell.length_b   1.000
_cell.length_c   1.000
_cell.angle_alpha   90.00
_cell.angle_beta   90.00
_cell.angle_gamma   90.00
#
_symmetry.space_group_name_H-M   'P 1'
#
loop_
_entity.id
_entity.type
_entity.pdbx_description
1 polymer ?
#
loop_
_entity_poly.entity_id
_entity_poly.type
_entity_poly.pdbx_seq_one_letter_code
_entity_poly.pdbx_strand_id
1 'polypeptide(L)'
;MNSISLQPTIKKGLLAIIAALMFAFTANAQRIATVDINQILEQLPEYQTSQKQLDDTAAKWQREINEEYDQIKGMYSRYQAEQVLMSEEVRTQKEEEIMNKEKEVREMQKSKFGPDGALFKKRQELVRPIQDRVYKAIEDYANSKGFDFIFDKGGSAGIIFSNARFDKTEDILKSLNGE
;
A
#
# COMPACT_ATOMS: atom_id res chain seq x y z
N MET A 1 -45.84 60.47 -23.13
CA MET A 1 -45.01 59.31 -22.85
C MET A 1 -43.55 59.77 -22.77
N ASN A 2 -43.03 60.03 -21.54
CA ASN A 2 -41.65 60.50 -21.38
C ASN A 2 -40.69 59.31 -21.44
N SER A 3 -39.93 59.18 -22.50
CA SER A 3 -38.83 58.27 -22.60
C SER A 3 -37.63 58.81 -21.81
N ILE A 4 -37.34 58.22 -20.65
CA ILE A 4 -36.16 58.55 -19.85
C ILE A 4 -34.92 58.03 -20.63
N SER A 5 -34.24 58.93 -21.36
CA SER A 5 -32.97 58.61 -21.98
C SER A 5 -31.86 58.65 -20.91
N LEU A 6 -31.48 57.50 -20.39
CA LEU A 6 -30.32 57.37 -19.51
C LEU A 6 -29.06 57.90 -20.20
N GLN A 7 -28.33 58.78 -19.53
CA GLN A 7 -27.10 59.39 -20.02
C GLN A 7 -26.06 58.30 -20.39
N PRO A 8 -25.25 58.47 -21.43
CA PRO A 8 -24.31 57.45 -21.93
C PRO A 8 -23.28 57.00 -20.88
N THR A 9 -22.93 57.84 -19.95
CA THR A 9 -22.06 57.51 -18.80
C THR A 9 -22.70 56.50 -17.82
N ILE A 10 -24.00 56.62 -17.56
CA ILE A 10 -24.76 55.70 -16.70
C ILE A 10 -24.93 54.35 -17.38
N LYS A 11 -25.12 54.31 -18.72
CA LYS A 11 -25.20 53.06 -19.50
C LYS A 11 -23.87 52.30 -19.48
N LYS A 12 -22.72 53.01 -19.60
CA LYS A 12 -21.37 52.42 -19.53
C LYS A 12 -21.08 51.89 -18.14
N GLY A 13 -21.46 52.60 -17.09
CA GLY A 13 -21.31 52.15 -15.70
C GLY A 13 -22.14 50.89 -15.38
N LEU A 14 -23.40 50.86 -15.84
CA LEU A 14 -24.29 49.70 -15.67
C LEU A 14 -23.79 48.46 -16.40
N LEU A 15 -23.26 48.65 -17.62
CA LEU A 15 -22.67 47.57 -18.42
C LEU A 15 -21.40 46.98 -17.76
N ALA A 16 -20.58 47.84 -17.14
CA ALA A 16 -19.37 47.42 -16.43
C ALA A 16 -19.73 46.64 -15.16
N ILE A 17 -20.76 47.03 -14.44
CA ILE A 17 -21.27 46.32 -13.25
C ILE A 17 -21.86 44.95 -13.62
N ILE A 18 -22.63 44.88 -14.70
CA ILE A 18 -23.16 43.59 -15.22
C ILE A 18 -22.06 42.66 -15.64
N ALA A 19 -21.01 43.18 -16.37
CA ALA A 19 -19.84 42.40 -16.76
C ALA A 19 -19.07 41.88 -15.52
N ALA A 20 -18.86 42.72 -14.51
CA ALA A 20 -18.18 42.30 -13.25
C ALA A 20 -18.99 41.25 -12.47
N LEU A 21 -20.33 41.36 -12.45
CA LEU A 21 -21.21 40.35 -11.86
C LEU A 21 -21.15 39.01 -12.61
N MET A 22 -21.08 39.02 -13.95
CA MET A 22 -20.97 37.80 -14.72
C MET A 22 -19.61 37.09 -14.50
N PHE A 23 -18.51 37.81 -14.27
CA PHE A 23 -17.23 37.21 -13.91
C PHE A 23 -17.18 36.60 -12.48
N ALA A 24 -18.02 37.05 -11.58
CA ALA A 24 -18.08 36.55 -10.19
C ALA A 24 -18.70 35.13 -10.06
N PHE A 25 -19.44 34.66 -11.05
CA PHE A 25 -20.14 33.37 -11.00
C PHE A 25 -19.32 32.17 -11.50
N THR A 26 -18.09 32.34 -12.00
CA THR A 26 -17.31 31.24 -12.61
C THR A 26 -16.15 30.69 -11.75
N ALA A 27 -15.99 31.18 -10.52
CA ALA A 27 -14.97 30.63 -9.62
C ALA A 27 -15.44 29.34 -8.96
N ASN A 28 -15.45 28.24 -9.70
CA ASN A 28 -15.52 26.91 -9.10
C ASN A 28 -14.17 26.63 -8.42
N ALA A 29 -14.07 26.88 -7.13
CA ALA A 29 -12.91 26.47 -6.36
C ALA A 29 -12.89 24.95 -6.28
N GLN A 30 -11.82 24.31 -6.81
CA GLN A 30 -11.61 22.88 -6.70
C GLN A 30 -11.66 22.47 -5.22
N ARG A 31 -12.43 21.45 -4.92
CA ARG A 31 -12.55 20.90 -3.57
C ARG A 31 -11.52 19.79 -3.41
N ILE A 32 -10.54 20.06 -2.57
CA ILE A 32 -9.41 19.16 -2.32
C ILE A 32 -9.48 18.65 -0.89
N ALA A 33 -9.18 17.38 -0.69
CA ALA A 33 -8.98 16.76 0.62
C ALA A 33 -7.70 15.95 0.66
N THR A 34 -7.28 15.55 1.85
CA THR A 34 -6.19 14.60 2.09
C THR A 34 -6.67 13.49 3.01
N VAL A 35 -6.10 12.31 2.85
CA VAL A 35 -6.27 11.15 3.73
C VAL A 35 -4.91 10.52 4.02
N ASP A 36 -4.83 9.75 5.08
CA ASP A 36 -3.69 8.88 5.38
C ASP A 36 -4.14 7.42 5.24
N ILE A 37 -3.84 6.81 4.10
CA ILE A 37 -4.26 5.44 3.82
C ILE A 37 -3.59 4.45 4.77
N ASN A 38 -2.32 4.67 5.13
CA ASN A 38 -1.63 3.81 6.08
C ASN A 38 -2.29 3.86 7.46
N GLN A 39 -2.60 5.06 7.95
CA GLN A 39 -3.32 5.24 9.22
C GLN A 39 -4.69 4.56 9.18
N ILE A 40 -5.43 4.67 8.07
CA ILE A 40 -6.73 3.99 7.91
C ILE A 40 -6.54 2.48 8.02
N LEU A 41 -5.62 1.91 7.23
CA LEU A 41 -5.37 0.47 7.22
C LEU A 41 -4.97 -0.05 8.60
N GLU A 42 -4.04 0.62 9.29
CA GLU A 42 -3.55 0.22 10.61
C GLU A 42 -4.64 0.20 11.69
N GLN A 43 -5.68 1.01 11.55
CA GLN A 43 -6.81 1.04 12.47
C GLN A 43 -7.89 -0.02 12.18
N LEU A 44 -7.83 -0.70 11.03
CA LEU A 44 -8.79 -1.75 10.69
C LEU A 44 -8.41 -3.09 11.33
N PRO A 45 -9.28 -3.73 12.15
CA PRO A 45 -8.98 -4.99 12.82
C PRO A 45 -8.62 -6.14 11.87
N GLU A 46 -9.26 -6.20 10.70
CA GLU A 46 -8.94 -7.21 9.69
C GLU A 46 -7.55 -7.01 9.08
N TYR A 47 -7.07 -5.77 8.93
CA TYR A 47 -5.71 -5.50 8.47
C TYR A 47 -4.68 -5.95 9.50
N GLN A 48 -4.89 -5.63 10.78
CA GLN A 48 -4.04 -6.07 11.88
C GLN A 48 -3.99 -7.61 11.96
N THR A 49 -5.14 -8.26 11.81
CA THR A 49 -5.23 -9.74 11.78
C THR A 49 -4.47 -10.32 10.60
N SER A 50 -4.60 -9.71 9.41
CA SER A 50 -3.89 -10.12 8.20
C SER A 50 -2.38 -9.94 8.33
N GLN A 51 -1.92 -8.83 8.91
CA GLN A 51 -0.49 -8.60 9.18
C GLN A 51 0.05 -9.64 10.14
N LYS A 52 -0.64 -9.89 11.26
CA LYS A 52 -0.24 -10.93 12.20
C LYS A 52 -0.13 -12.31 11.54
N GLN A 53 -1.09 -12.68 10.69
CA GLN A 53 -1.05 -13.94 9.97
C GLN A 53 0.12 -14.04 9.00
N LEU A 54 0.51 -12.93 8.36
CA LEU A 54 1.69 -12.86 7.49
C LEU A 54 2.97 -13.02 8.30
N ASP A 55 3.09 -12.34 9.44
CA ASP A 55 4.25 -12.41 10.31
C ASP A 55 4.41 -13.82 10.91
N ASP A 56 3.33 -14.43 11.38
CA ASP A 56 3.34 -15.80 11.89
C ASP A 56 3.76 -16.80 10.80
N THR A 57 3.27 -16.60 9.56
CA THR A 57 3.64 -17.44 8.40
C THR A 57 5.12 -17.26 8.04
N ALA A 58 5.60 -16.03 7.97
CA ALA A 58 7.00 -15.72 7.68
C ALA A 58 7.93 -16.31 8.75
N ALA A 59 7.58 -16.13 10.03
CA ALA A 59 8.35 -16.68 11.14
C ALA A 59 8.39 -18.23 11.13
N LYS A 60 7.28 -18.88 10.78
CA LYS A 60 7.23 -20.34 10.60
C LYS A 60 8.16 -20.79 9.49
N TRP A 61 8.08 -20.20 8.30
CA TRP A 61 8.91 -20.57 7.18
C TRP A 61 10.39 -20.28 7.40
N GLN A 62 10.71 -19.19 8.12
CA GLN A 62 12.09 -18.90 8.48
C GLN A 62 12.66 -19.97 9.41
N ARG A 63 11.88 -20.47 10.37
CA ARG A 63 12.31 -21.60 11.24
C ARG A 63 12.56 -22.86 10.43
N GLU A 64 11.64 -23.22 9.50
CA GLU A 64 11.81 -24.38 8.61
C GLU A 64 13.11 -24.29 7.81
N ILE A 65 13.40 -23.12 7.25
CA ILE A 65 14.64 -22.90 6.48
C ILE A 65 15.89 -23.00 7.39
N ASN A 66 15.82 -22.45 8.59
CA ASN A 66 16.94 -22.53 9.52
C ASN A 66 17.22 -23.98 9.96
N GLU A 67 16.17 -24.79 10.20
CA GLU A 67 16.31 -26.21 10.49
C GLU A 67 16.99 -26.97 9.35
N GLU A 68 16.66 -26.64 8.09
CA GLU A 68 17.31 -27.22 6.92
C GLU A 68 18.80 -26.80 6.81
N TYR A 69 19.13 -25.54 7.12
CA TYR A 69 20.53 -25.10 7.19
C TYR A 69 21.31 -25.81 8.32
N ASP A 70 20.68 -26.07 9.47
CA ASP A 70 21.31 -26.81 10.55
C ASP A 70 21.56 -28.27 10.15
N GLN A 71 20.67 -28.90 9.37
CA GLN A 71 20.92 -30.24 8.78
C GLN A 71 22.12 -30.21 7.83
N ILE A 72 22.23 -29.23 6.93
CA ILE A 72 23.38 -29.07 6.03
C ILE A 72 24.68 -28.95 6.83
N LYS A 73 24.68 -28.12 7.88
CA LYS A 73 25.80 -27.96 8.77
C LYS A 73 26.21 -29.30 9.43
N GLY A 74 25.20 -30.09 9.86
CA GLY A 74 25.44 -31.44 10.37
C GLY A 74 26.00 -32.41 9.35
N MET A 75 25.57 -32.31 8.07
CA MET A 75 26.12 -33.12 6.96
C MET A 75 27.57 -32.75 6.71
N TYR A 76 27.92 -31.47 6.65
CA TYR A 76 29.31 -31.01 6.52
C TYR A 76 30.20 -31.49 7.68
N SER A 77 29.74 -31.37 8.90
CA SER A 77 30.51 -31.78 10.08
C SER A 77 30.82 -33.29 10.05
N ARG A 78 29.83 -34.11 9.68
CA ARG A 78 30.03 -35.57 9.50
C ARG A 78 30.99 -35.87 8.36
N TYR A 79 30.79 -35.22 7.21
CA TYR A 79 31.68 -35.40 6.07
C TYR A 79 33.15 -35.07 6.43
N GLN A 80 33.39 -33.93 7.09
CA GLN A 80 34.76 -33.56 7.52
C GLN A 80 35.39 -34.56 8.48
N ALA A 81 34.61 -35.14 9.39
CA ALA A 81 35.13 -36.14 10.34
C ALA A 81 35.47 -37.49 9.70
N GLU A 82 34.72 -37.87 8.66
CA GLU A 82 34.79 -39.22 8.06
C GLU A 82 35.54 -39.28 6.72
N GLN A 83 35.77 -38.14 6.06
CA GLN A 83 36.31 -38.08 4.68
C GLN A 83 37.64 -38.81 4.49
N VAL A 84 38.51 -38.85 5.52
CA VAL A 84 39.80 -39.52 5.47
C VAL A 84 39.68 -41.05 5.41
N LEU A 85 38.51 -41.59 5.82
CA LEU A 85 38.24 -43.04 5.80
C LEU A 85 37.41 -43.45 4.58
N MET A 86 36.92 -42.48 3.77
CA MET A 86 36.06 -42.76 2.62
C MET A 86 36.86 -43.05 1.36
N SER A 87 36.34 -43.93 0.50
CA SER A 87 36.81 -44.04 -0.86
C SER A 87 36.49 -42.77 -1.66
N GLU A 88 37.19 -42.55 -2.79
CA GLU A 88 36.92 -41.40 -3.66
C GLU A 88 35.46 -41.33 -4.14
N GLU A 89 34.90 -42.49 -4.50
CA GLU A 89 33.52 -42.60 -4.93
C GLU A 89 32.53 -42.17 -3.83
N VAL A 90 32.75 -42.62 -2.60
CA VAL A 90 31.91 -42.26 -1.45
C VAL A 90 32.02 -40.77 -1.11
N ARG A 91 33.23 -40.19 -1.22
CA ARG A 91 33.44 -38.73 -1.05
C ARG A 91 32.64 -37.94 -2.05
N THR A 92 32.80 -38.24 -3.33
CA THR A 92 32.05 -37.56 -4.40
C THR A 92 30.54 -37.66 -4.18
N GLN A 93 30.03 -38.83 -3.81
CA GLN A 93 28.61 -39.00 -3.51
C GLN A 93 28.15 -38.14 -2.34
N LYS A 94 28.94 -38.03 -1.27
CA LYS A 94 28.62 -37.19 -0.11
C LYS A 94 28.67 -35.69 -0.42
N GLU A 95 29.60 -35.25 -1.22
CA GLU A 95 29.69 -33.86 -1.71
C GLU A 95 28.48 -33.51 -2.58
N GLU A 96 28.09 -34.39 -3.50
CA GLU A 96 26.88 -34.19 -4.31
C GLU A 96 25.61 -34.15 -3.46
N GLU A 97 25.49 -35.01 -2.44
CA GLU A 97 24.37 -35.02 -1.51
C GLU A 97 24.23 -33.65 -0.78
N ILE A 98 25.37 -33.14 -0.28
CA ILE A 98 25.41 -31.82 0.39
C ILE A 98 25.03 -30.68 -0.57
N MET A 99 25.67 -30.67 -1.78
CA MET A 99 25.39 -29.65 -2.79
C MET A 99 23.90 -29.63 -3.21
N ASN A 100 23.31 -30.82 -3.39
CA ASN A 100 21.90 -30.95 -3.74
C ASN A 100 21.03 -30.42 -2.61
N LYS A 101 21.34 -30.75 -1.35
CA LYS A 101 20.61 -30.25 -0.19
C LYS A 101 20.68 -28.72 -0.07
N GLU A 102 21.85 -28.13 -0.28
CA GLU A 102 22.01 -26.67 -0.33
C GLU A 102 21.17 -26.01 -1.43
N LYS A 103 21.16 -26.64 -2.62
CA LYS A 103 20.34 -26.14 -3.73
C LYS A 103 18.85 -26.18 -3.38
N GLU A 104 18.38 -27.29 -2.80
CA GLU A 104 16.98 -27.41 -2.35
C GLU A 104 16.59 -26.31 -1.35
N VAL A 105 17.45 -26.04 -0.37
CA VAL A 105 17.18 -25.01 0.66
C VAL A 105 17.18 -23.61 0.06
N ARG A 106 18.10 -23.30 -0.87
CA ARG A 106 18.08 -22.04 -1.61
C ARG A 106 16.81 -21.88 -2.45
N GLU A 107 16.36 -22.94 -3.11
CA GLU A 107 15.11 -22.91 -3.87
C GLU A 107 13.88 -22.77 -2.95
N MET A 108 13.89 -23.45 -1.80
CA MET A 108 12.86 -23.28 -0.77
C MET A 108 12.79 -21.81 -0.32
N GLN A 109 13.91 -21.20 0.03
CA GLN A 109 13.98 -19.80 0.44
C GLN A 109 13.44 -18.87 -0.65
N LYS A 110 13.86 -19.07 -1.90
CA LYS A 110 13.37 -18.30 -3.05
C LYS A 110 11.88 -18.48 -3.29
N SER A 111 11.38 -19.71 -3.20
CA SER A 111 9.93 -19.98 -3.40
C SER A 111 9.05 -19.38 -2.32
N LYS A 112 9.56 -19.29 -1.08
CA LYS A 112 8.81 -18.71 0.05
C LYS A 112 8.93 -17.18 0.11
N PHE A 113 10.15 -16.63 -0.03
CA PHE A 113 10.48 -15.21 0.23
C PHE A 113 10.92 -14.41 -1.01
N GLY A 114 11.03 -15.05 -2.17
CA GLY A 114 11.39 -14.35 -3.41
C GLY A 114 10.35 -13.30 -3.84
N PRO A 115 10.66 -12.46 -4.84
CA PRO A 115 9.78 -11.38 -5.30
C PRO A 115 8.36 -11.83 -5.64
N ASP A 116 8.20 -13.03 -6.23
CA ASP A 116 6.90 -13.66 -6.55
C ASP A 116 6.63 -14.88 -5.66
N GLY A 117 7.28 -14.94 -4.50
CA GLY A 117 7.22 -16.07 -3.57
C GLY A 117 5.86 -16.20 -2.88
N ALA A 118 5.72 -17.28 -2.12
CA ALA A 118 4.46 -17.61 -1.44
C ALA A 118 4.04 -16.52 -0.43
N LEU A 119 4.99 -15.84 0.23
CA LEU A 119 4.67 -14.75 1.17
C LEU A 119 4.08 -13.55 0.45
N PHE A 120 4.63 -13.18 -0.71
CA PHE A 120 4.09 -12.10 -1.53
C PHE A 120 2.67 -12.41 -2.00
N LYS A 121 2.43 -13.62 -2.51
CA LYS A 121 1.09 -14.06 -2.93
C LYS A 121 0.10 -14.03 -1.77
N LYS A 122 0.52 -14.53 -0.59
CA LYS A 122 -0.32 -14.52 0.60
C LYS A 122 -0.63 -13.09 1.06
N ARG A 123 0.32 -12.15 0.93
CA ARG A 123 0.06 -10.73 1.21
C ARG A 123 -0.98 -10.15 0.25
N GLN A 124 -0.86 -10.44 -1.04
CA GLN A 124 -1.86 -9.99 -2.00
C GLN A 124 -3.25 -10.56 -1.69
N GLU A 125 -3.34 -11.84 -1.34
CA GLU A 125 -4.60 -12.48 -1.00
C GLU A 125 -5.28 -11.84 0.23
N LEU A 126 -4.51 -11.56 1.27
CA LEU A 126 -5.04 -11.08 2.55
C LEU A 126 -5.25 -9.57 2.59
N VAL A 127 -4.32 -8.79 2.02
CA VAL A 127 -4.29 -7.34 2.19
C VAL A 127 -5.00 -6.60 1.06
N ARG A 128 -4.91 -7.10 -0.19
CA ARG A 128 -5.51 -6.43 -1.33
C ARG A 128 -7.01 -6.19 -1.20
N PRO A 129 -7.84 -7.16 -0.77
CA PRO A 129 -9.28 -6.91 -0.59
C PRO A 129 -9.58 -5.80 0.42
N ILE A 130 -8.74 -5.66 1.47
CA ILE A 130 -8.88 -4.61 2.47
C ILE A 130 -8.54 -3.25 1.86
N GLN A 131 -7.45 -3.16 1.09
CA GLN A 131 -7.08 -1.95 0.36
C GLN A 131 -8.16 -1.53 -0.63
N ASP A 132 -8.68 -2.47 -1.42
CA ASP A 132 -9.75 -2.20 -2.39
C ASP A 132 -11.01 -1.64 -1.70
N ARG A 133 -11.36 -2.14 -0.51
CA ARG A 133 -12.46 -1.61 0.30
C ARG A 133 -12.18 -0.20 0.80
N VAL A 134 -10.96 0.10 1.24
CA VAL A 134 -10.55 1.45 1.67
C VAL A 134 -10.62 2.42 0.48
N TYR A 135 -10.07 2.05 -0.68
CA TYR A 135 -10.16 2.89 -1.88
C TYR A 135 -11.60 3.18 -2.30
N LYS A 136 -12.45 2.13 -2.25
CA LYS A 136 -13.87 2.32 -2.54
C LYS A 136 -14.55 3.28 -1.56
N ALA A 137 -14.27 3.19 -0.27
CA ALA A 137 -14.83 4.09 0.74
C ALA A 137 -14.36 5.55 0.51
N ILE A 138 -13.09 5.75 0.11
CA ILE A 138 -12.55 7.07 -0.26
C ILE A 138 -13.28 7.62 -1.49
N GLU A 139 -13.49 6.80 -2.53
CA GLU A 139 -14.21 7.18 -3.75
C GLU A 139 -15.67 7.56 -3.44
N ASP A 140 -16.37 6.71 -2.71
CA ASP A 140 -17.77 6.94 -2.32
C ASP A 140 -17.90 8.23 -1.47
N TYR A 141 -16.96 8.47 -0.57
CA TYR A 141 -16.90 9.71 0.23
C TYR A 141 -16.64 10.93 -0.66
N ALA A 142 -15.65 10.85 -1.57
CA ALA A 142 -15.32 11.93 -2.51
C ALA A 142 -16.55 12.32 -3.32
N ASN A 143 -17.23 11.34 -3.92
CA ASN A 143 -18.42 11.55 -4.73
C ASN A 143 -19.57 12.16 -3.90
N SER A 144 -19.83 11.63 -2.70
CA SER A 144 -20.94 12.09 -1.84
C SER A 144 -20.72 13.52 -1.31
N LYS A 145 -19.47 13.91 -1.09
CA LYS A 145 -19.10 15.23 -0.56
C LYS A 145 -18.68 16.22 -1.65
N GLY A 146 -18.57 15.78 -2.92
CA GLY A 146 -18.21 16.63 -4.06
C GLY A 146 -16.76 17.10 -3.98
N PHE A 147 -15.82 16.22 -3.63
CA PHE A 147 -14.39 16.48 -3.77
C PHE A 147 -13.94 16.16 -5.19
N ASP A 148 -13.14 17.04 -5.77
CA ASP A 148 -12.52 16.83 -7.09
C ASP A 148 -11.25 15.99 -6.98
N PHE A 149 -10.53 16.12 -5.85
CA PHE A 149 -9.29 15.39 -5.57
C PHE A 149 -9.19 15.02 -4.10
N ILE A 150 -8.74 13.78 -3.84
CA ILE A 150 -8.28 13.33 -2.52
C ILE A 150 -6.85 12.81 -2.68
N PHE A 151 -5.93 13.37 -1.91
CA PHE A 151 -4.52 13.00 -1.94
C PHE A 151 -4.17 12.15 -0.71
N ASP A 152 -3.38 11.09 -0.93
CA ASP A 152 -2.79 10.34 0.17
C ASP A 152 -1.57 11.09 0.72
N LYS A 153 -1.69 11.60 1.97
CA LYS A 153 -0.58 12.30 2.65
C LYS A 153 0.45 11.34 3.26
N GLY A 154 0.08 10.06 3.48
CA GLY A 154 0.97 9.01 3.98
C GLY A 154 1.72 8.27 2.87
N GLY A 155 1.37 8.51 1.61
CA GLY A 155 1.93 7.84 0.45
C GLY A 155 3.10 8.58 -0.19
N SER A 156 3.50 8.08 -1.38
CA SER A 156 4.63 8.64 -2.17
C SER A 156 4.29 9.92 -2.95
N ALA A 157 3.10 10.49 -2.77
CA ALA A 157 2.65 11.69 -3.49
C ALA A 157 3.41 12.99 -3.14
N GLY A 158 4.34 12.93 -2.18
CA GLY A 158 5.21 14.05 -1.82
C GLY A 158 4.51 15.22 -1.12
N ILE A 159 3.39 15.00 -0.44
CA ILE A 159 2.70 16.03 0.34
C ILE A 159 3.50 16.31 1.60
N ILE A 160 4.16 17.48 1.61
CA ILE A 160 5.00 17.90 2.76
C ILE A 160 4.15 18.51 3.88
N PHE A 161 3.05 19.18 3.51
CA PHE A 161 2.16 19.84 4.47
C PHE A 161 0.70 19.81 3.97
N SER A 162 -0.20 19.49 4.86
CA SER A 162 -1.65 19.62 4.67
C SER A 162 -2.26 20.17 5.96
N ASN A 163 -3.07 21.23 5.84
CA ASN A 163 -3.82 21.74 6.98
C ASN A 163 -4.87 20.71 7.43
N ALA A 164 -5.03 20.52 8.74
CA ALA A 164 -5.93 19.54 9.33
C ALA A 164 -7.39 19.63 8.83
N ARG A 165 -7.85 20.82 8.42
CA ARG A 165 -9.21 21.02 7.87
C ARG A 165 -9.46 20.22 6.58
N PHE A 166 -8.39 19.91 5.82
CA PHE A 166 -8.45 19.12 4.59
C PHE A 166 -8.34 17.61 4.83
N ASP A 167 -7.92 17.23 6.03
CA ASP A 167 -7.75 15.83 6.40
C ASP A 167 -9.13 15.18 6.64
N LYS A 168 -9.37 14.07 5.94
CA LYS A 168 -10.62 13.29 5.99
C LYS A 168 -10.40 11.85 6.43
N THR A 169 -9.22 11.56 7.00
CA THR A 169 -8.86 10.23 7.47
C THR A 169 -9.89 9.65 8.43
N GLU A 170 -10.29 10.44 9.46
CA GLU A 170 -11.29 10.04 10.45
C GLU A 170 -12.71 9.87 9.86
N ASP A 171 -13.06 10.73 8.88
CA ASP A 171 -14.35 10.64 8.22
C ASP A 171 -14.46 9.32 7.42
N ILE A 172 -13.38 8.91 6.75
CA ILE A 172 -13.29 7.63 6.03
C ILE A 172 -13.35 6.45 7.00
N LEU A 173 -12.61 6.52 8.12
CA LEU A 173 -12.64 5.47 9.15
C LEU A 173 -14.04 5.23 9.70
N LYS A 174 -14.78 6.30 10.02
CA LYS A 174 -16.18 6.19 10.46
C LYS A 174 -17.06 5.52 9.42
N SER A 175 -16.90 5.91 8.15
CA SER A 175 -17.64 5.29 7.04
C SER A 175 -17.35 3.79 6.89
N LEU A 176 -16.10 3.37 7.09
CA LEU A 176 -15.69 1.97 7.03
C LEU A 176 -16.23 1.14 8.20
N ASN A 177 -16.43 1.77 9.37
CA ASN A 177 -16.97 1.14 10.57
C ASN A 177 -18.49 1.13 10.62
N GLY A 178 -19.17 1.77 9.65
CA GLY A 178 -20.64 1.83 9.59
C GLY A 178 -21.26 2.87 10.52
N GLU A 179 -20.49 3.91 10.89
CA GLU A 179 -20.92 5.04 11.73
C GLU A 179 -21.37 6.28 10.91
#